data_40da0b8a76a37144927d17afa7cb7860
#
_entry.id   40da0b8a76a37144927d17afa7cb7860
#
_cell.length_a   1.000
_cell.length_b   1.000
_cell.length_c   1.000
_cell.angle_alpha   90.00
_cell.angle_beta   90.00
_cell.angle_gamma   90.00
#
_symmetry.space_group_name_H-M   'P 1'
#
loop_
_entity.id
_entity.type
_entity.pdbx_description
1 polymer ?
#
loop_
_entity_poly.entity_id
_entity_poly.type
_entity_poly.pdbx_seq_one_letter_code
_entity_poly.pdbx_strand_id
1 'polypeptide(L)'
;SVRERVALLKVLPETEWSYVYDHVLQLTAGAETLIAACKQHGVKFMLVSGGFTYFTERLKSQLGLDYAYANELEITDGKLTGKLTGRMIDAQAKADLLRQHAQKLNIPLSHTLAMGDGANDIPMIQAAGFGVAFHAKPKTRSMADICINHGGLDAVYNCFAHK
;
A
#
# COMPACT_ATOMS: atom_id res chain seq x y z
N SER A 1 12.39 -12.25 -1.86
CA SER A 1 11.06 -12.28 -2.52
C SER A 1 9.95 -12.47 -1.48
N VAL A 2 8.70 -12.26 -1.87
CA VAL A 2 7.54 -12.48 -1.01
C VAL A 2 7.50 -13.93 -0.50
N ARG A 3 7.83 -14.89 -1.36
CA ARG A 3 7.86 -16.31 -1.00
C ARG A 3 8.91 -16.60 0.08
N GLU A 4 10.07 -15.97 0.00
CA GLU A 4 11.13 -16.12 1.01
C GLU A 4 10.70 -15.55 2.35
N ARG A 5 10.05 -14.38 2.35
CA ARG A 5 9.51 -13.76 3.56
C ARG A 5 8.42 -14.62 4.21
N VAL A 6 7.56 -15.22 3.39
CA VAL A 6 6.52 -16.14 3.88
C VAL A 6 7.16 -17.37 4.53
N ALA A 7 8.20 -17.94 3.92
CA ALA A 7 8.90 -19.09 4.47
C ALA A 7 9.53 -18.80 5.84
N LEU A 8 10.05 -17.59 6.05
CA LEU A 8 10.58 -17.18 7.35
C LEU A 8 9.50 -17.07 8.43
N LEU A 9 8.29 -16.63 8.06
CA LEU A 9 7.18 -16.50 8.99
C LEU A 9 6.49 -17.82 9.34
N LYS A 10 6.76 -18.88 8.59
CA LYS A 10 6.16 -20.21 8.79
C LYS A 10 6.33 -20.75 10.20
N VAL A 11 7.42 -20.42 10.86
CA VAL A 11 7.73 -20.92 12.20
C VAL A 11 7.18 -20.05 13.32
N LEU A 12 6.59 -18.89 13.02
CA LEU A 12 6.06 -18.00 14.05
C LEU A 12 4.61 -18.36 14.38
N PRO A 13 4.27 -18.56 15.68
CA PRO A 13 2.88 -18.66 16.10
C PRO A 13 2.12 -17.35 15.78
N GLU A 14 0.84 -17.48 15.49
CA GLU A 14 -0.03 -16.33 15.18
C GLU A 14 0.00 -15.26 16.28
N THR A 15 0.12 -15.68 17.55
CA THR A 15 0.18 -14.77 18.70
C THR A 15 1.41 -13.86 18.69
N GLU A 16 2.51 -14.26 18.04
CA GLU A 16 3.73 -13.46 17.97
C GLU A 16 3.70 -12.41 16.85
N TRP A 17 2.74 -12.50 15.92
CA TRP A 17 2.57 -11.49 14.86
C TRP A 17 2.18 -10.14 15.43
N SER A 18 1.42 -10.14 16.50
CA SER A 18 1.06 -8.90 17.20
C SER A 18 2.31 -8.17 17.71
N TYR A 19 3.27 -8.93 18.27
CA TYR A 19 4.54 -8.36 18.70
C TYR A 19 5.32 -7.73 17.54
N VAL A 20 5.41 -8.42 16.39
CA VAL A 20 6.08 -7.89 15.20
C VAL A 20 5.40 -6.60 14.73
N TYR A 21 4.07 -6.59 14.68
CA TYR A 21 3.31 -5.40 14.29
C TYR A 21 3.59 -4.22 15.23
N ASP A 22 3.53 -4.45 16.55
CA ASP A 22 3.59 -3.39 17.54
C ASP A 22 5.01 -2.85 17.77
N HIS A 23 6.05 -3.70 17.60
CA HIS A 23 7.43 -3.38 18.02
C HIS A 23 8.40 -3.21 16.85
N VAL A 24 8.15 -3.83 15.70
CA VAL A 24 9.08 -3.83 14.57
C VAL A 24 8.61 -2.93 13.44
N LEU A 25 7.30 -2.95 13.12
CA LEU A 25 6.74 -2.16 12.05
C LEU A 25 6.52 -0.72 12.50
N GLN A 26 6.97 0.22 11.66
CA GLN A 26 6.76 1.64 11.87
C GLN A 26 6.01 2.24 10.69
N LEU A 27 5.12 3.19 10.98
CA LEU A 27 4.42 3.94 9.95
C LEU A 27 5.38 4.88 9.22
N THR A 28 5.19 5.04 7.92
CA THR A 28 5.90 6.05 7.15
C THR A 28 5.54 7.44 7.68
N ALA A 29 6.56 8.28 7.86
CA ALA A 29 6.36 9.64 8.36
C ALA A 29 5.35 10.41 7.50
N GLY A 30 4.43 11.12 8.16
CA GLY A 30 3.40 11.90 7.49
C GLY A 30 2.18 11.12 7.02
N ALA A 31 2.15 9.80 7.21
CA ALA A 31 1.01 8.96 6.77
C ALA A 31 -0.30 9.37 7.45
N GLU A 32 -0.29 9.55 8.76
CA GLU A 32 -1.49 9.93 9.51
C GLU A 32 -2.03 11.28 9.06
N THR A 33 -1.15 12.25 8.82
CA THR A 33 -1.50 13.59 8.33
C THR A 33 -2.15 13.50 6.95
N LEU A 34 -1.57 12.75 6.03
CA LEU A 34 -2.11 12.57 4.68
C LEU A 34 -3.49 11.89 4.72
N ILE A 35 -3.64 10.83 5.51
CA ILE A 35 -4.90 10.10 5.62
C ILE A 35 -6.00 10.99 6.20
N ALA A 36 -5.68 11.79 7.22
CA ALA A 36 -6.63 12.74 7.81
C ALA A 36 -7.08 13.80 6.78
N ALA A 37 -6.14 14.31 5.97
CA ALA A 37 -6.46 15.26 4.90
C ALA A 37 -7.35 14.63 3.83
N CYS A 38 -7.11 13.38 3.46
CA CYS A 38 -7.96 12.65 2.50
C CYS A 38 -9.40 12.55 3.03
N LYS A 39 -9.57 12.17 4.30
CA LYS A 39 -10.90 12.08 4.92
C LYS A 39 -11.61 13.42 4.93
N GLN A 40 -10.91 14.49 5.29
CA GLN A 40 -11.45 15.83 5.34
C GLN A 40 -11.98 16.31 3.98
N HIS A 41 -11.32 15.91 2.90
CA HIS A 41 -11.68 16.29 1.54
C HIS A 41 -12.51 15.24 0.78
N GLY A 42 -12.96 14.19 1.45
CA GLY A 42 -13.77 13.14 0.81
C GLY A 42 -13.00 12.25 -0.16
N VAL A 43 -11.68 12.20 -0.04
CA VAL A 43 -10.82 11.38 -0.87
C VAL A 43 -10.71 9.98 -0.26
N LYS A 44 -11.03 8.95 -1.05
CA LYS A 44 -10.89 7.56 -0.60
C LYS A 44 -9.43 7.14 -0.63
N PHE A 45 -9.00 6.43 0.42
CA PHE A 45 -7.63 5.98 0.59
C PHE A 45 -7.57 4.46 0.54
N MET A 46 -6.73 3.93 -0.36
CA MET A 46 -6.52 2.50 -0.52
C MET A 46 -5.05 2.16 -0.30
N LEU A 47 -4.80 1.23 0.60
CA LEU A 47 -3.46 0.65 0.80
C LEU A 47 -3.35 -0.65 -0.01
N VAL A 48 -2.34 -0.74 -0.85
CA VAL A 48 -2.05 -1.95 -1.63
C VAL A 48 -0.61 -2.36 -1.35
N SER A 49 -0.42 -3.54 -0.81
CA SER A 49 0.88 -3.97 -0.31
C SER A 49 1.26 -5.36 -0.82
N GLY A 50 2.53 -5.55 -1.16
CA GLY A 50 3.10 -6.88 -1.35
C GLY A 50 3.37 -7.63 -0.04
N GLY A 51 3.07 -7.01 1.12
CA GLY A 51 3.12 -7.64 2.43
C GLY A 51 1.92 -8.55 2.68
N PHE A 52 1.44 -8.59 3.92
CA PHE A 52 0.42 -9.56 4.35
C PHE A 52 -0.80 -8.89 4.97
N THR A 53 -1.97 -9.51 4.78
CA THR A 53 -3.25 -9.00 5.27
C THR A 53 -3.28 -8.83 6.78
N TYR A 54 -2.58 -9.66 7.53
CA TYR A 54 -2.50 -9.51 8.98
C TYR A 54 -2.07 -8.09 9.40
N PHE A 55 -1.06 -7.55 8.72
CA PHE A 55 -0.54 -6.23 9.01
C PHE A 55 -1.39 -5.11 8.38
N THR A 56 -1.83 -5.29 7.14
CA THR A 56 -2.61 -4.26 6.43
C THR A 56 -4.00 -4.09 6.99
N GLU A 57 -4.65 -5.17 7.46
CA GLU A 57 -5.96 -5.06 8.11
C GLU A 57 -5.89 -4.34 9.45
N ARG A 58 -4.82 -4.53 10.21
CA ARG A 58 -4.58 -3.76 11.44
C ARG A 58 -4.34 -2.29 11.14
N LEU A 59 -3.53 -1.98 10.12
CA LEU A 59 -3.31 -0.61 9.67
C LEU A 59 -4.61 0.04 9.20
N LYS A 60 -5.43 -0.69 8.44
CA LYS A 60 -6.73 -0.21 7.98
C LYS A 60 -7.60 0.22 9.15
N SER A 61 -7.72 -0.63 10.17
CA SER A 61 -8.52 -0.32 11.35
C SER A 61 -7.93 0.84 12.16
N GLN A 62 -6.63 0.83 12.38
CA GLN A 62 -5.93 1.83 13.19
C GLN A 62 -5.99 3.23 12.56
N LEU A 63 -5.81 3.30 11.23
CA LEU A 63 -5.76 4.56 10.50
C LEU A 63 -7.09 4.94 9.86
N GLY A 64 -8.07 4.04 9.87
CA GLY A 64 -9.36 4.27 9.25
C GLY A 64 -9.30 4.36 7.74
N LEU A 65 -8.53 3.50 7.09
CA LEU A 65 -8.45 3.43 5.63
C LEU A 65 -9.75 2.91 5.04
N ASP A 66 -10.08 3.35 3.83
CA ASP A 66 -11.27 2.88 3.14
C ASP A 66 -11.11 1.46 2.61
N TYR A 67 -9.92 1.16 2.08
CA TYR A 67 -9.60 -0.14 1.49
C TYR A 67 -8.16 -0.54 1.83
N ALA A 68 -7.93 -1.85 1.98
CA ALA A 68 -6.59 -2.40 2.14
C ALA A 68 -6.52 -3.77 1.47
N TYR A 69 -5.48 -3.97 0.66
CA TYR A 69 -5.23 -5.23 -0.05
C TYR A 69 -3.78 -5.64 0.14
N ALA A 70 -3.58 -6.92 0.39
CA ALA A 70 -2.26 -7.52 0.56
C ALA A 70 -2.34 -9.02 0.27
N ASN A 71 -1.20 -9.69 0.30
CA ASN A 71 -1.16 -11.14 0.20
C ASN A 71 -1.73 -11.77 1.47
N GLU A 72 -2.52 -12.81 1.29
CA GLU A 72 -3.11 -13.56 2.40
C GLU A 72 -2.27 -14.81 2.68
N LEU A 73 -1.87 -14.96 3.94
CA LEU A 73 -1.13 -16.14 4.39
C LEU A 73 -2.08 -17.30 4.67
N GLU A 74 -1.73 -18.48 4.17
CA GLU A 74 -2.48 -19.70 4.49
C GLU A 74 -2.18 -20.13 5.92
N ILE A 75 -3.25 -20.37 6.68
CA ILE A 75 -3.19 -20.84 8.06
C ILE A 75 -3.90 -22.18 8.15
N THR A 76 -3.25 -23.19 8.68
CA THR A 76 -3.82 -24.49 8.98
C THR A 76 -3.52 -24.85 10.44
N ASP A 77 -4.57 -25.21 11.19
CA ASP A 77 -4.46 -25.56 12.62
C ASP A 77 -3.76 -24.45 13.44
N GLY A 78 -4.03 -23.18 13.16
CA GLY A 78 -3.47 -22.02 13.85
C GLY A 78 -2.01 -21.73 13.51
N LYS A 79 -1.43 -22.40 12.51
CA LYS A 79 -0.04 -22.22 12.10
C LYS A 79 0.08 -21.85 10.64
N LEU A 80 1.09 -21.05 10.31
CA LEU A 80 1.44 -20.71 8.95
C LEU A 80 1.98 -21.92 8.19
N THR A 81 1.47 -22.13 6.97
CA THR A 81 1.95 -23.22 6.09
C THR A 81 3.16 -22.81 5.25
N GLY A 82 3.44 -21.52 5.14
CA GLY A 82 4.46 -20.99 4.23
C GLY A 82 3.92 -20.72 2.84
N LYS A 83 2.61 -20.87 2.62
CA LYS A 83 1.93 -20.63 1.34
C LYS A 83 1.04 -19.41 1.41
N LEU A 84 0.69 -18.88 0.24
CA LEU A 84 -0.29 -17.80 0.09
C LEU A 84 -1.62 -18.36 -0.38
N THR A 85 -2.73 -17.74 0.04
CA THR A 85 -4.05 -18.00 -0.50
C THR A 85 -4.48 -16.85 -1.41
N GLY A 86 -5.37 -17.12 -2.37
CA GLY A 86 -5.89 -16.12 -3.28
C GLY A 86 -4.85 -15.57 -4.27
N ARG A 87 -5.21 -14.46 -4.91
CA ARG A 87 -4.34 -13.82 -5.90
C ARG A 87 -3.16 -13.13 -5.23
N MET A 88 -1.95 -13.37 -5.73
CA MET A 88 -0.76 -12.64 -5.30
C MET A 88 -0.88 -11.16 -5.70
N ILE A 89 -0.56 -10.27 -4.78
CA ILE A 89 -0.53 -8.83 -5.04
C ILE A 89 0.83 -8.47 -5.65
N ASP A 90 0.92 -8.60 -6.96
CA ASP A 90 2.07 -8.22 -7.77
C ASP A 90 1.85 -6.83 -8.41
N ALA A 91 2.75 -6.42 -9.28
CA ALA A 91 2.67 -5.13 -9.96
C ALA A 91 1.37 -4.97 -10.75
N GLN A 92 0.97 -6.00 -11.50
CA GLN A 92 -0.26 -5.96 -12.29
C GLN A 92 -1.50 -5.93 -11.40
N ALA A 93 -1.51 -6.69 -10.31
CA ALA A 93 -2.61 -6.70 -9.36
C ALA A 93 -2.83 -5.31 -8.74
N LYS A 94 -1.76 -4.60 -8.42
CA LYS A 94 -1.87 -3.23 -7.88
C LYS A 94 -2.55 -2.29 -8.87
N ALA A 95 -2.13 -2.32 -10.13
CA ALA A 95 -2.74 -1.51 -11.19
C ALA A 95 -4.21 -1.89 -11.42
N ASP A 96 -4.53 -3.17 -11.43
CA ASP A 96 -5.90 -3.67 -11.60
C ASP A 96 -6.81 -3.20 -10.46
N LEU A 97 -6.34 -3.25 -9.22
CA LEU A 97 -7.10 -2.77 -8.06
C LEU A 97 -7.40 -1.28 -8.16
N LEU A 98 -6.43 -0.47 -8.59
CA LEU A 98 -6.66 0.95 -8.83
C LEU A 98 -7.80 1.16 -9.84
N ARG A 99 -7.72 0.50 -10.98
CA ARG A 99 -8.74 0.61 -12.04
C ARG A 99 -10.12 0.14 -11.57
N GLN A 100 -10.18 -1.00 -10.89
CA GLN A 100 -11.43 -1.58 -10.39
C GLN A 100 -12.11 -0.64 -9.38
N HIS A 101 -11.36 -0.07 -8.45
CA HIS A 101 -11.93 0.84 -7.45
C HIS A 101 -12.32 2.19 -8.05
N ALA A 102 -11.56 2.72 -9.00
CA ALA A 102 -11.94 3.93 -9.72
C ALA A 102 -13.28 3.72 -10.45
N GLN A 103 -13.45 2.59 -11.12
CA GLN A 103 -14.69 2.22 -11.79
C GLN A 103 -15.85 2.07 -10.81
N LYS A 104 -15.64 1.33 -9.72
CA LYS A 104 -16.64 1.08 -8.68
C LYS A 104 -17.15 2.38 -8.05
N LEU A 105 -16.24 3.33 -7.82
CA LEU A 105 -16.56 4.62 -7.23
C LEU A 105 -16.99 5.67 -8.26
N ASN A 106 -17.05 5.29 -9.53
CA ASN A 106 -17.39 6.17 -10.63
C ASN A 106 -16.46 7.40 -10.72
N ILE A 107 -15.17 7.17 -10.51
CA ILE A 107 -14.13 8.19 -10.56
C ILE A 107 -13.28 7.96 -11.82
N PRO A 108 -13.12 8.99 -12.70
CA PRO A 108 -12.20 8.86 -13.82
C PRO A 108 -10.78 8.60 -13.36
N LEU A 109 -10.02 7.78 -14.09
CA LEU A 109 -8.62 7.52 -13.75
C LEU A 109 -7.79 8.80 -13.67
N SER A 110 -8.13 9.82 -14.46
CA SER A 110 -7.49 11.15 -14.41
C SER A 110 -7.61 11.83 -13.04
N HIS A 111 -8.54 11.40 -12.19
CA HIS A 111 -8.77 11.94 -10.84
C HIS A 111 -8.20 11.01 -9.75
N THR A 112 -7.34 10.08 -10.11
CA THR A 112 -6.69 9.18 -9.15
C THR A 112 -5.23 9.55 -8.96
N LEU A 113 -4.72 9.25 -7.77
CA LEU A 113 -3.32 9.38 -7.44
C LEU A 113 -2.80 8.03 -6.95
N ALA A 114 -1.66 7.62 -7.46
CA ALA A 114 -0.96 6.43 -6.96
C ALA A 114 0.44 6.79 -6.51
N MET A 115 0.91 6.15 -5.46
CA MET A 115 2.21 6.44 -4.86
C MET A 115 2.92 5.13 -4.55
N GLY A 116 4.21 5.08 -4.83
CA GLY A 116 5.03 3.91 -4.56
C GLY A 116 6.53 4.21 -4.61
N ASP A 117 7.33 3.23 -4.21
CA ASP A 117 8.79 3.39 -4.10
C ASP A 117 9.58 2.38 -4.96
N GLY A 118 8.95 1.32 -5.41
CA GLY A 118 9.63 0.23 -6.10
C GLY A 118 9.15 -0.02 -7.53
N ALA A 119 9.89 -0.85 -8.25
CA ALA A 119 9.54 -1.24 -9.62
C ALA A 119 8.18 -1.93 -9.71
N ASN A 120 7.76 -2.62 -8.66
CA ASN A 120 6.46 -3.28 -8.59
C ASN A 120 5.28 -2.30 -8.46
N ASP A 121 5.55 -1.02 -8.24
CA ASP A 121 4.52 0.02 -8.19
C ASP A 121 4.37 0.76 -9.53
N ILE A 122 5.29 0.56 -10.47
CA ILE A 122 5.32 1.30 -11.74
C ILE A 122 4.02 1.15 -12.55
N PRO A 123 3.47 -0.05 -12.78
CA PRO A 123 2.22 -0.16 -13.53
C PRO A 123 1.06 0.59 -12.90
N MET A 124 0.95 0.57 -11.57
CA MET A 124 -0.08 1.31 -10.84
C MET A 124 0.15 2.84 -10.96
N ILE A 125 1.39 3.29 -10.77
CA ILE A 125 1.78 4.70 -10.91
C ILE A 125 1.45 5.22 -12.31
N GLN A 126 1.72 4.43 -13.34
CA GLN A 126 1.43 4.81 -14.72
C GLN A 126 -0.07 4.79 -15.05
N ALA A 127 -0.83 3.90 -14.43
CA ALA A 127 -2.28 3.81 -14.64
C ALA A 127 -3.05 4.96 -13.99
N ALA A 128 -2.54 5.52 -12.91
CA ALA A 128 -3.18 6.63 -12.20
C ALA A 128 -3.13 7.91 -13.02
N GLY A 129 -4.08 8.81 -12.78
CA GLY A 129 -4.05 10.15 -13.35
C GLY A 129 -2.84 10.95 -12.89
N PHE A 130 -2.36 10.66 -11.69
CA PHE A 130 -1.19 11.31 -11.12
C PHE A 130 -0.32 10.29 -10.37
N GLY A 131 0.86 10.03 -10.87
CA GLY A 131 1.79 9.06 -10.29
C GLY A 131 2.89 9.73 -9.47
N VAL A 132 3.09 9.28 -8.23
CA VAL A 132 4.08 9.82 -7.31
C VAL A 132 5.10 8.73 -6.94
N ALA A 133 6.37 9.02 -7.19
CA ALA A 133 7.48 8.22 -6.70
C ALA A 133 7.93 8.79 -5.34
N PHE A 134 7.76 8.00 -4.27
CA PHE A 134 8.03 8.42 -2.91
C PHE A 134 9.25 7.69 -2.37
N HIS A 135 10.34 8.43 -2.10
CA HIS A 135 11.63 7.87 -1.69
C HIS A 135 12.03 6.67 -2.54
N ALA A 136 11.84 6.82 -3.84
CA ALA A 136 11.86 5.71 -4.78
C ALA A 136 13.25 5.50 -5.40
N LYS A 137 13.41 4.31 -5.99
CA LYS A 137 14.57 3.97 -6.81
C LYS A 137 14.55 4.75 -8.12
N PRO A 138 15.73 4.98 -8.75
CA PRO A 138 15.82 5.81 -9.98
C PRO A 138 14.85 5.38 -11.10
N LYS A 139 14.67 4.08 -11.33
CA LYS A 139 13.74 3.59 -12.35
C LYS A 139 12.30 4.01 -12.08
N THR A 140 11.85 3.92 -10.83
CA THR A 140 10.50 4.33 -10.43
C THR A 140 10.34 5.83 -10.56
N ARG A 141 11.34 6.61 -10.16
CA ARG A 141 11.34 8.07 -10.31
C ARG A 141 11.17 8.52 -11.76
N SER A 142 11.82 7.82 -12.68
CA SER A 142 11.75 8.17 -14.12
C SER A 142 10.36 7.92 -14.72
N MET A 143 9.51 7.12 -14.09
CA MET A 143 8.19 6.74 -14.58
C MET A 143 7.04 7.46 -13.89
N ALA A 144 7.34 8.36 -12.96
CA ALA A 144 6.33 9.09 -12.19
C ALA A 144 6.18 10.53 -12.67
N ASP A 145 5.04 11.13 -12.37
CA ASP A 145 4.76 12.54 -12.65
C ASP A 145 5.46 13.47 -11.66
N ILE A 146 5.49 13.05 -10.38
CA ILE A 146 6.17 13.78 -9.30
C ILE A 146 7.06 12.82 -8.52
N CYS A 147 8.21 13.35 -8.06
CA CYS A 147 9.10 12.64 -7.17
C CYS A 147 9.20 13.36 -5.83
N ILE A 148 8.99 12.62 -4.75
CA ILE A 148 9.22 13.10 -3.38
C ILE A 148 10.41 12.30 -2.84
N ASN A 149 11.58 12.92 -2.79
CA ASN A 149 12.82 12.27 -2.39
C ASN A 149 13.18 12.54 -0.93
N HIS A 150 12.55 13.52 -0.31
CA HIS A 150 12.81 13.97 1.05
C HIS A 150 11.50 14.30 1.74
N GLY A 151 11.44 14.13 3.06
CA GLY A 151 10.25 14.42 3.86
C GLY A 151 9.29 13.25 3.96
N GLY A 152 8.12 13.50 4.55
CA GLY A 152 7.09 12.50 4.79
C GLY A 152 6.00 12.47 3.72
N LEU A 153 5.04 11.58 3.89
CA LEU A 153 3.89 11.43 3.00
C LEU A 153 2.99 12.68 2.97
N ASP A 154 3.00 13.49 4.01
CA ASP A 154 2.30 14.79 4.06
C ASP A 154 2.74 15.75 2.96
N ALA A 155 3.95 15.59 2.42
CA ALA A 155 4.41 16.37 1.27
C ALA A 155 3.51 16.20 0.03
N VAL A 156 2.85 15.05 -0.11
CA VAL A 156 1.87 14.82 -1.19
C VAL A 156 0.71 15.81 -1.10
N TYR A 157 0.21 16.04 0.10
CA TYR A 157 -0.85 17.03 0.31
C TYR A 157 -0.41 18.43 -0.13
N ASN A 158 0.81 18.82 0.20
CA ASN A 158 1.34 20.12 -0.16
C ASN A 158 1.46 20.33 -1.67
N CYS A 159 1.60 19.26 -2.45
CA CYS A 159 1.63 19.34 -3.91
C CYS A 159 0.30 19.80 -4.50
N PHE A 160 -0.82 19.64 -3.78
CA PHE A 160 -2.17 19.94 -4.25
C PHE A 160 -2.87 21.04 -3.47
N ALA A 161 -2.42 21.35 -2.26
CA ALA A 161 -3.08 22.28 -1.35
C ALA A 161 -3.08 23.73 -1.81
N HIS A 162 -2.24 24.08 -2.75
CA HIS A 162 -2.04 25.46 -3.23
C HIS A 162 -2.51 25.67 -4.69
N LYS A 163 -3.39 24.82 -5.15
CA LYS A 163 -3.99 25.00 -6.48
C LYS A 163 -5.17 25.95 -6.43
#